data_4c8a242a7f4d139ee2db7cfdade71346
#
_entry.id   4c8a242a7f4d139ee2db7cfdade71346
#
_cell.length_a   1.000
_cell.length_b   1.000
_cell.length_c   1.000
_cell.angle_alpha   90.00
_cell.angle_beta   90.00
_cell.angle_gamma   90.00
#
_symmetry.space_group_name_H-M   'P 1'
#
loop_
_entity.id
_entity.type
_entity.pdbx_description
1 polymer ?
#
loop_
_entity_poly.entity_id
_entity_poly.type
_entity_poly.pdbx_seq_one_letter_code
_entity_poly.pdbx_strand_id
1 'polypeptide(L)'
;MANSSSKQFLEDLLITPSPTGFEKAGVKVWKDYVDQFSDEVVTDAYGSAAGKINTSGDVATVLLEAHCDEIGMVVQHISDQGFVYINKLGGSDSTIARAKKVFIHNKRGRVVGVTGNTAIHLQDTKNGGGKQ
;
A
#
# COMPACT_ATOMS: atom_id res chain seq x y z
N MET A 1 8.28 -18.80 19.23
CA MET A 1 6.88 -18.65 18.78
C MET A 1 6.54 -17.17 18.90
N ALA A 2 5.92 -16.58 17.87
CA ALA A 2 5.50 -15.17 17.93
C ALA A 2 4.47 -15.01 19.06
N ASN A 3 4.60 -13.94 19.84
CA ASN A 3 3.63 -13.56 20.85
C ASN A 3 2.27 -13.28 20.18
N SER A 4 1.15 -13.54 20.86
CA SER A 4 -0.20 -13.26 20.34
C SER A 4 -0.37 -11.80 19.90
N SER A 5 0.28 -10.84 20.58
CA SER A 5 0.25 -9.41 20.21
C SER A 5 1.01 -9.12 18.91
N SER A 6 2.16 -9.77 18.68
CA SER A 6 2.92 -9.61 17.44
C SER A 6 2.19 -10.19 16.23
N LYS A 7 1.46 -11.30 16.42
CA LYS A 7 0.63 -11.88 15.38
C LYS A 7 -0.54 -10.97 15.03
N GLN A 8 -1.23 -10.44 16.04
CA GLN A 8 -2.33 -9.50 15.83
C GLN A 8 -1.85 -8.24 15.11
N PHE A 9 -0.70 -7.67 15.54
CA PHE A 9 -0.10 -6.54 14.86
C PHE A 9 0.17 -6.83 13.36
N LEU A 10 0.73 -7.99 13.04
CA LEU A 10 0.99 -8.37 11.66
C LEU A 10 -0.32 -8.48 10.85
N GLU A 11 -1.34 -9.09 11.42
CA GLU A 11 -2.67 -9.18 10.78
C GLU A 11 -3.26 -7.79 10.55
N ASP A 12 -3.25 -6.92 11.56
CA ASP A 12 -3.77 -5.55 11.46
C ASP A 12 -3.02 -4.73 10.41
N LEU A 13 -1.70 -4.87 10.34
CA LEU A 13 -0.87 -4.19 9.34
C LEU A 13 -1.21 -4.66 7.92
N LEU A 14 -1.33 -5.97 7.72
CA LEU A 14 -1.59 -6.57 6.40
C LEU A 14 -3.01 -6.31 5.88
N ILE A 15 -4.01 -6.15 6.76
CA ILE A 15 -5.38 -5.85 6.34
C ILE A 15 -5.68 -4.35 6.24
N THR A 16 -4.78 -3.50 6.75
CA THR A 16 -4.94 -2.04 6.67
C THR A 16 -4.49 -1.54 5.30
N PRO A 17 -5.38 -0.97 4.48
CA PRO A 17 -5.00 -0.49 3.16
C PRO A 17 -3.91 0.58 3.22
N SER A 18 -2.82 0.32 2.51
CA SER A 18 -1.63 1.17 2.50
C SER A 18 -0.98 1.23 1.11
N PRO A 19 -1.75 1.47 0.02
CA PRO A 19 -1.13 1.60 -1.29
C PRO A 19 -0.21 2.82 -1.34
N THR A 20 0.83 2.76 -2.17
CA THR A 20 1.82 3.83 -2.34
C THR A 20 1.16 5.20 -2.49
N GLY A 21 1.54 6.16 -1.66
CA GLY A 21 0.94 7.50 -1.57
C GLY A 21 -0.32 7.58 -0.68
N PHE A 22 -0.73 6.48 -0.05
CA PHE A 22 -1.89 6.40 0.85
C PHE A 22 -1.58 5.59 2.13
N GLU A 23 -0.34 5.59 2.58
CA GLU A 23 0.18 4.71 3.64
C GLU A 23 -0.19 5.15 5.06
N LYS A 24 -0.77 6.32 5.23
CA LYS A 24 -1.00 6.96 6.54
C LYS A 24 -1.68 6.04 7.57
N ALA A 25 -2.62 5.20 7.14
CA ALA A 25 -3.32 4.27 8.02
C ALA A 25 -2.42 3.12 8.48
N GLY A 26 -1.67 2.51 7.56
CA GLY A 26 -0.72 1.43 7.88
C GLY A 26 0.45 1.93 8.73
N VAL A 27 1.00 3.09 8.40
CA VAL A 27 2.04 3.74 9.23
C VAL A 27 1.53 4.01 10.64
N LYS A 28 0.25 4.39 10.79
CA LYS A 28 -0.35 4.55 12.13
C LYS A 28 -0.38 3.23 12.89
N VAL A 29 -0.84 2.14 12.27
CA VAL A 29 -0.84 0.80 12.91
C VAL A 29 0.56 0.41 13.36
N TRP A 30 1.56 0.64 12.50
CA TRP A 30 2.96 0.38 12.82
C TRP A 30 3.44 1.22 14.01
N LYS A 31 3.18 2.52 14.00
CA LYS A 31 3.57 3.44 15.08
C LYS A 31 2.95 3.06 16.41
N ASP A 32 1.64 2.80 16.43
CA ASP A 32 0.92 2.44 17.65
C ASP A 32 1.48 1.14 18.28
N TYR A 33 2.01 0.23 17.47
CA TYR A 33 2.65 -0.99 17.96
C TYR A 33 4.06 -0.74 18.47
N VAL A 34 4.88 -0.01 17.71
CA VAL A 34 6.29 0.23 18.04
C VAL A 34 6.45 1.17 19.24
N ASP A 35 5.54 2.11 19.43
CA ASP A 35 5.51 3.03 20.56
C ASP A 35 5.47 2.31 21.93
N GLN A 36 4.95 1.08 21.96
CA GLN A 36 4.86 0.30 23.19
C GLN A 36 6.21 -0.14 23.76
N PHE A 37 7.28 -0.11 22.98
CA PHE A 37 8.62 -0.57 23.38
C PHE A 37 9.76 0.30 22.87
N SER A 38 9.45 1.40 22.16
CA SER A 38 10.43 2.40 21.74
C SER A 38 10.54 3.52 22.77
N ASP A 39 11.72 4.09 22.90
CA ASP A 39 11.95 5.29 23.71
C ASP A 39 11.47 6.55 22.97
N GLU A 40 11.49 6.51 21.63
CA GLU A 40 11.06 7.61 20.76
C GLU A 40 10.52 7.05 19.45
N VAL A 41 9.41 7.61 18.95
CA VAL A 41 8.92 7.37 17.59
C VAL A 41 8.97 8.66 16.81
N VAL A 42 9.76 8.68 15.73
CA VAL A 42 9.92 9.85 14.85
C VAL A 42 9.25 9.62 13.50
N THR A 43 8.83 10.70 12.86
CA THR A 43 8.28 10.66 11.49
C THR A 43 8.87 11.80 10.68
N ASP A 44 9.04 11.57 9.38
CA ASP A 44 9.46 12.59 8.44
C ASP A 44 8.30 13.22 7.66
N ALA A 45 8.61 14.17 6.80
CA ALA A 45 7.63 14.87 5.98
C ALA A 45 7.02 13.98 4.87
N TYR A 46 7.66 12.87 4.54
CA TYR A 46 7.18 11.90 3.53
C TYR A 46 6.27 10.84 4.14
N GLY A 47 6.19 10.78 5.48
CA GLY A 47 5.36 9.81 6.18
C GLY A 47 6.13 8.56 6.62
N SER A 48 7.44 8.48 6.40
CA SER A 48 8.27 7.43 6.98
C SER A 48 8.28 7.54 8.50
N ALA A 49 8.36 6.41 9.19
CA ALA A 49 8.41 6.38 10.65
C ALA A 49 9.55 5.49 11.14
N ALA A 50 10.18 5.87 12.25
CA ALA A 50 11.22 5.08 12.90
C ALA A 50 11.01 5.06 14.41
N GLY A 51 11.13 3.87 15.00
CA GLY A 51 11.20 3.69 16.44
C GLY A 51 12.65 3.57 16.87
N LYS A 52 13.04 4.32 17.89
CA LYS A 52 14.37 4.26 18.48
C LYS A 52 14.32 3.54 19.82
N ILE A 53 15.22 2.60 19.99
CA ILE A 53 15.52 1.99 21.28
C ILE A 53 16.91 2.45 21.65
N ASN A 54 16.99 3.28 22.66
CA ASN A 54 18.27 3.80 23.12
C ASN A 54 18.87 2.84 24.14
N THR A 55 19.80 2.07 23.68
CA THR A 55 20.71 1.40 24.59
C THR A 55 21.82 2.40 24.93
N SER A 56 21.81 2.91 26.16
CA SER A 56 22.85 3.78 26.68
C SER A 56 24.23 3.14 26.50
N GLY A 57 25.11 3.74 25.69
CA GLY A 57 26.49 3.30 25.51
C GLY A 57 27.08 3.74 24.18
N ASP A 58 28.40 3.79 24.08
CA ASP A 58 29.19 4.06 22.89
C ASP A 58 29.22 2.85 21.93
N VAL A 59 28.03 2.32 21.60
CA VAL A 59 27.89 1.18 20.70
C VAL A 59 27.39 1.64 19.33
N ALA A 60 27.68 0.84 18.31
CA ALA A 60 27.23 1.12 16.97
C ALA A 60 25.69 1.12 16.88
N THR A 61 25.15 2.09 16.15
CA THR A 61 23.72 2.14 15.83
C THR A 61 23.41 1.15 14.72
N VAL A 62 22.40 0.32 14.89
CA VAL A 62 21.87 -0.61 13.87
C VAL A 62 20.52 -0.10 13.40
N LEU A 63 20.38 0.08 12.08
CA LEU A 63 19.10 0.39 11.44
C LEU A 63 18.51 -0.87 10.84
N LEU A 64 17.27 -1.18 11.22
CA LEU A 64 16.43 -2.18 10.56
C LEU A 64 15.41 -1.45 9.71
N GLU A 65 15.42 -1.67 8.40
CA GLU A 65 14.59 -0.98 7.43
C GLU A 65 13.68 -1.95 6.67
N ALA A 66 12.44 -1.56 6.47
CA ALA A 66 11.49 -2.25 5.59
C ALA A 66 10.44 -1.25 5.08
N HIS A 67 9.85 -1.52 3.91
CA HIS A 67 8.72 -0.74 3.43
C HIS A 67 7.38 -1.29 3.96
N CYS A 68 6.38 -0.41 4.09
CA CYS A 68 5.04 -0.77 4.57
C CYS A 68 3.94 -0.55 3.52
N ASP A 69 4.28 0.01 2.37
CA ASP A 69 3.32 0.21 1.30
C ASP A 69 3.06 -1.08 0.52
N GLU A 70 1.90 -1.12 -0.10
CA GLU A 70 1.44 -2.22 -0.93
C GLU A 70 1.18 -1.76 -2.37
N ILE A 71 1.10 -2.73 -3.28
CA ILE A 71 0.70 -2.49 -4.67
C ILE A 71 -0.69 -1.88 -4.70
N GLY A 72 -0.83 -0.78 -5.43
CA GLY A 72 -2.08 -0.06 -5.56
C GLY A 72 -2.28 0.55 -6.93
N MET A 73 -3.40 1.21 -7.05
CA MET A 73 -3.79 1.92 -8.26
C MET A 73 -4.39 3.27 -7.89
N VAL A 74 -4.16 4.27 -8.73
CA VAL A 74 -4.77 5.59 -8.57
C VAL A 74 -5.85 5.81 -9.62
N VAL A 75 -7.00 6.33 -9.20
CA VAL A 75 -8.08 6.72 -10.10
C VAL A 75 -7.65 7.96 -10.87
N GLN A 76 -7.61 7.87 -12.21
CA GLN A 76 -7.28 9.00 -13.08
C GLN A 76 -8.52 9.74 -13.57
N HIS A 77 -9.55 8.99 -13.93
CA HIS A 77 -10.76 9.54 -14.53
C HIS A 77 -11.96 8.64 -14.25
N ILE A 78 -13.14 9.22 -14.17
CA ILE A 78 -14.41 8.52 -14.13
C ILE A 78 -15.25 9.04 -15.27
N SER A 79 -15.66 8.16 -16.19
CA SER A 79 -16.50 8.54 -17.32
C SER A 79 -17.95 8.80 -16.91
N ASP A 80 -18.71 9.44 -17.81
CA ASP A 80 -20.15 9.68 -17.60
C ASP A 80 -20.96 8.39 -17.50
N GLN A 81 -20.45 7.27 -18.04
CA GLN A 81 -21.05 5.94 -17.91
C GLN A 81 -20.66 5.23 -16.59
N GLY A 82 -19.83 5.86 -15.76
CA GLY A 82 -19.39 5.30 -14.48
C GLY A 82 -18.20 4.35 -14.56
N PHE A 83 -17.51 4.27 -15.70
CA PHE A 83 -16.25 3.52 -15.78
C PHE A 83 -15.13 4.29 -15.09
N VAL A 84 -14.38 3.58 -14.26
CA VAL A 84 -13.26 4.13 -13.51
C VAL A 84 -11.97 3.74 -14.23
N TYR A 85 -11.24 4.75 -14.70
CA TYR A 85 -9.93 4.58 -15.33
C TYR A 85 -8.85 4.72 -14.26
N ILE A 86 -7.95 3.76 -14.23
CA ILE A 86 -6.93 3.64 -13.18
C ILE A 86 -5.53 3.55 -13.78
N ASN A 87 -4.56 4.07 -13.04
CA ASN A 87 -3.14 3.83 -13.29
C ASN A 87 -2.56 3.01 -12.15
N LYS A 88 -1.61 2.13 -12.48
CA LYS A 88 -0.85 1.40 -11.46
C LYS A 88 0.12 2.31 -10.72
N LEU A 89 0.31 2.03 -9.46
CA LEU A 89 1.35 2.61 -8.63
C LEU A 89 2.49 1.59 -8.52
N GLY A 90 3.71 2.05 -8.80
CA GLY A 90 4.89 1.21 -8.75
C GLY A 90 5.00 0.16 -9.87
N GLY A 91 5.79 -0.87 -9.62
CA GLY A 91 6.25 -1.86 -10.60
C GLY A 91 5.35 -3.09 -10.77
N SER A 92 4.04 -3.01 -10.51
CA SER A 92 3.15 -4.16 -10.66
C SER A 92 2.93 -4.58 -12.11
N ASP A 93 2.76 -5.87 -12.34
CA ASP A 93 2.37 -6.40 -13.65
C ASP A 93 0.86 -6.16 -13.87
N SER A 94 0.52 -5.38 -14.90
CA SER A 94 -0.86 -5.07 -15.25
C SER A 94 -1.67 -6.30 -15.71
N THR A 95 -1.02 -7.36 -16.16
CA THR A 95 -1.72 -8.58 -16.60
C THR A 95 -2.38 -9.31 -15.46
N ILE A 96 -1.80 -9.26 -14.26
CA ILE A 96 -2.36 -9.90 -13.05
C ILE A 96 -3.55 -9.14 -12.46
N ALA A 97 -3.73 -7.89 -12.85
CA ALA A 97 -4.82 -7.06 -12.35
C ALA A 97 -6.18 -7.38 -12.98
N ARG A 98 -6.23 -8.09 -14.11
CA ARG A 98 -7.48 -8.40 -14.83
C ARG A 98 -8.42 -9.26 -13.99
N ALA A 99 -9.71 -8.92 -14.06
CA ALA A 99 -10.80 -9.62 -13.38
C ALA A 99 -10.61 -9.76 -11.85
N LYS A 100 -9.83 -8.86 -11.24
CA LYS A 100 -9.63 -8.83 -9.80
C LYS A 100 -10.66 -7.93 -9.14
N LYS A 101 -11.13 -8.37 -7.97
CA LYS A 101 -11.86 -7.50 -7.08
C LYS A 101 -10.89 -6.49 -6.48
N VAL A 102 -11.28 -5.22 -6.51
CA VAL A 102 -10.54 -4.11 -5.93
C VAL A 102 -11.41 -3.30 -4.99
N PHE A 103 -10.78 -2.60 -4.07
CA PHE A 103 -11.44 -1.66 -3.19
C PHE A 103 -11.04 -0.24 -3.59
N ILE A 104 -12.04 0.57 -3.91
CA ILE A 104 -11.84 1.98 -4.26
C ILE A 104 -12.13 2.79 -3.01
N HIS A 105 -11.10 3.44 -2.47
CA HIS A 105 -11.20 4.27 -1.28
C HIS A 105 -11.57 5.70 -1.66
N ASN A 106 -12.52 6.28 -0.95
CA ASN A 106 -12.94 7.66 -1.11
C ASN A 106 -13.36 8.27 0.25
N LYS A 107 -13.70 9.57 0.27
CA LYS A 107 -14.09 10.28 1.49
C LYS A 107 -15.34 9.72 2.19
N ARG A 108 -16.18 8.97 1.49
CA ARG A 108 -17.42 8.36 2.03
C ARG A 108 -17.22 6.92 2.45
N GLY A 109 -16.03 6.36 2.26
CA GLY A 109 -15.71 4.97 2.58
C GLY A 109 -15.18 4.18 1.39
N ARG A 110 -15.45 2.91 1.36
CA ARG A 110 -14.90 1.93 0.41
C ARG A 110 -15.99 1.43 -0.55
N VAL A 111 -15.69 1.46 -1.84
CA VAL A 111 -16.55 0.89 -2.90
C VAL A 111 -15.86 -0.33 -3.49
N VAL A 112 -16.60 -1.39 -3.74
CA VAL A 112 -16.09 -2.58 -4.42
C VAL A 112 -16.16 -2.37 -5.92
N GLY A 113 -15.06 -2.63 -6.61
CA GLY A 113 -14.96 -2.65 -8.07
C GLY A 113 -14.39 -3.96 -8.59
N VAL A 114 -14.47 -4.14 -9.89
CA VAL A 114 -13.81 -5.24 -10.61
C VAL A 114 -13.01 -4.63 -11.76
N THR A 115 -11.75 -4.99 -11.84
CA THR A 115 -10.89 -4.55 -12.94
C THR A 115 -11.26 -5.26 -14.24
N GLY A 116 -11.39 -4.50 -15.30
CA GLY A 116 -11.62 -4.99 -16.66
C GLY A 116 -10.54 -4.52 -17.61
N ASN A 117 -10.58 -5.05 -18.82
CA ASN A 117 -9.80 -4.56 -19.94
C ASN A 117 -10.58 -4.82 -21.22
N THR A 118 -10.24 -4.12 -22.29
CA THR A 118 -10.78 -4.39 -23.61
C THR A 118 -10.59 -5.86 -23.98
N ALA A 119 -11.62 -6.50 -24.51
CA ALA A 119 -11.56 -7.90 -24.93
C ALA A 119 -10.41 -8.09 -25.92
N ILE A 120 -9.68 -9.21 -25.81
CA ILE A 120 -8.43 -9.43 -26.54
C ILE A 120 -8.59 -9.30 -28.07
N HIS A 121 -9.73 -9.71 -28.60
CA HIS A 121 -10.03 -9.62 -30.04
C HIS A 121 -10.42 -8.21 -30.51
N LEU A 122 -10.61 -7.27 -29.57
CA LEU A 122 -10.86 -5.85 -29.84
C LEU A 122 -9.60 -4.99 -29.57
N GLN A 123 -8.52 -5.59 -29.11
CA GLN A 123 -7.27 -4.90 -28.90
C GLN A 123 -6.52 -4.76 -30.23
N ASP A 124 -6.08 -3.56 -30.56
CA ASP A 124 -5.33 -3.29 -31.76
C ASP A 124 -3.94 -3.93 -31.65
N THR A 125 -3.75 -5.08 -32.31
CA THR A 125 -2.49 -5.86 -32.28
C THR A 125 -1.36 -5.22 -33.11
N LYS A 126 -1.64 -4.11 -33.81
CA LYS A 126 -0.68 -3.44 -34.70
C LYS A 126 0.39 -2.61 -33.99
N ASN A 127 0.19 -2.29 -32.71
CA ASN A 127 1.21 -1.64 -31.89
C ASN A 127 1.76 -2.64 -30.86
N GLY A 128 2.69 -3.45 -31.29
CA GLY A 128 3.40 -4.38 -30.40
C GLY A 128 3.98 -3.68 -29.17
N GLY A 129 3.49 -4.02 -28.01
CA GLY A 129 3.88 -3.45 -26.74
C GLY A 129 2.91 -2.36 -26.29
N GLY A 130 1.80 -2.78 -25.69
CA GLY A 130 0.82 -1.86 -25.14
C GLY A 130 1.45 -0.90 -24.14
N LYS A 131 1.47 0.38 -24.48
CA LYS A 131 1.45 1.42 -23.46
C LYS A 131 0.07 1.29 -22.80
N GLN A 132 0.04 0.64 -21.66
CA GLN A 132 -1.08 0.64 -20.73
C GLN A 132 -0.94 1.80 -19.78
#